data_534e5c2b0e5d668cb1494473e5bc1832
#
_entry.id   534e5c2b0e5d668cb1494473e5bc1832
#
_cell.length_a   1.000
_cell.length_b   1.000
_cell.length_c   1.000
_cell.angle_alpha   90.00
_cell.angle_beta   90.00
_cell.angle_gamma   90.00
#
_symmetry.space_group_name_H-M   'P 1'
#
loop_
_entity.id
_entity.type
_entity.pdbx_description
1 polymer ?
#
loop_
_entity_poly.entity_id
_entity_poly.type
_entity_poly.pdbx_seq_one_letter_code
_entity_poly.pdbx_strand_id
1 'polypeptide(L)'
;LLPQNYSTLCQKINKRKLQSISVEQTIKKYVLQYNINYLPDIDAYDIHIIDITERKIAEEKVRRLAFYHQVTNLPNQYKLNDDLVSEITRQKEFSLGVFSIRNFNKLVTAYGVEVSNVLVDKFCDHLKTTLPDELLLYHLNENQFALIYRGKNDELSLQLIAKKIIYIAEKPLITLYGEFFIELDFGFCLYPTHGEDKNRLIKNAFSALSVAHANQHEYFSLFCTEVEYEIFRNTNMIDDLRNAVVKNELFLVFQPQLNLAQQEITGIETLVRWKREGSIISPAEFIPLAEQSGLIVPIGQWILEQACRFTKELVSLGHADIVVAVNVSPRQFSHPDFLKLVLQTLKDTKLNAKNLELEITEGVFMHNEEMTLCVLNQLKKNGIQLSIDDFGTGYSSLSYLKRFPIDKLKIDQSFVKNCHTNDEDKAIISTIVALGKNLNLTIIAEGVEELAHVDFLKSIHCDEIQGYWYSKPLEQDRLIAFMANAAIENIN
;
A
#
# COMPACT_ATOMS: atom_id res chain seq x y z
N LEU A 1 -9.03 -37.39 -52.67
CA LEU A 1 -8.25 -36.22 -52.22
C LEU A 1 -8.81 -34.88 -52.74
N LEU A 2 -9.98 -34.87 -53.36
CA LEU A 2 -10.65 -33.62 -53.75
C LEU A 2 -11.37 -33.00 -52.53
N PRO A 3 -11.50 -31.65 -52.47
CA PRO A 3 -12.23 -31.00 -51.38
C PRO A 3 -13.70 -31.41 -51.39
N GLN A 4 -14.31 -31.50 -50.20
CA GLN A 4 -15.69 -31.99 -50.03
C GLN A 4 -16.73 -31.25 -50.87
N ASN A 5 -16.46 -30.01 -51.31
CA ASN A 5 -17.36 -29.18 -52.08
C ASN A 5 -16.78 -28.88 -53.51
N TYR A 6 -16.01 -29.80 -54.06
CA TYR A 6 -15.29 -29.57 -55.35
C TYR A 6 -16.23 -29.10 -56.47
N SER A 7 -17.33 -29.81 -56.75
CA SER A 7 -18.30 -29.44 -57.79
C SER A 7 -18.90 -28.05 -57.60
N THR A 8 -19.16 -27.67 -56.34
CA THR A 8 -19.66 -26.33 -56.03
C THR A 8 -18.60 -25.23 -56.21
N LEU A 9 -17.33 -25.54 -55.96
CA LEU A 9 -16.21 -24.64 -56.16
C LEU A 9 -15.98 -24.39 -57.66
N CYS A 10 -16.02 -25.43 -58.52
CA CYS A 10 -15.96 -25.32 -59.99
C CYS A 10 -17.13 -24.47 -60.54
N GLN A 11 -18.35 -24.68 -60.03
CA GLN A 11 -19.50 -23.86 -60.43
C GLN A 11 -19.35 -22.39 -60.04
N LYS A 12 -18.71 -22.08 -58.87
CA LYS A 12 -18.42 -20.70 -58.43
C LYS A 12 -17.39 -20.05 -59.36
N ILE A 13 -16.34 -20.78 -59.77
CA ILE A 13 -15.33 -20.27 -60.71
C ILE A 13 -16.02 -19.88 -62.02
N ASN A 14 -16.84 -20.79 -62.60
CA ASN A 14 -17.53 -20.53 -63.89
C ASN A 14 -18.56 -19.40 -63.77
N LYS A 15 -19.44 -19.41 -62.75
CA LYS A 15 -20.48 -18.38 -62.55
C LYS A 15 -19.92 -16.97 -62.31
N ARG A 16 -18.78 -16.86 -61.61
CA ARG A 16 -18.18 -15.56 -61.25
C ARG A 16 -17.04 -15.14 -62.20
N LYS A 17 -16.76 -15.93 -63.25
CA LYS A 17 -15.63 -15.73 -64.17
C LYS A 17 -14.29 -15.52 -63.44
N LEU A 18 -14.08 -16.29 -62.35
CA LEU A 18 -12.82 -16.26 -61.61
C LEU A 18 -11.79 -17.13 -62.29
N GLN A 19 -10.51 -16.72 -62.31
CA GLN A 19 -9.43 -17.54 -62.84
C GLN A 19 -8.96 -18.61 -61.82
N SER A 20 -9.09 -18.34 -60.57
CA SER A 20 -8.68 -19.27 -59.48
C SER A 20 -9.51 -19.11 -58.22
N ILE A 21 -9.53 -20.17 -57.41
CA ILE A 21 -10.09 -20.14 -56.04
C ILE A 21 -9.18 -20.94 -55.11
N SER A 22 -8.94 -20.42 -53.91
CA SER A 22 -8.18 -21.12 -52.88
C SER A 22 -9.11 -21.47 -51.70
N VAL A 23 -9.03 -22.70 -51.24
CA VAL A 23 -9.85 -23.19 -50.09
C VAL A 23 -9.01 -24.04 -49.16
N GLU A 24 -9.13 -23.80 -47.87
CA GLU A 24 -8.50 -24.61 -46.83
C GLU A 24 -9.49 -25.64 -46.28
N GLN A 25 -9.04 -26.87 -46.04
CA GLN A 25 -9.85 -27.92 -45.46
C GLN A 25 -9.02 -28.78 -44.50
N THR A 26 -9.56 -29.03 -43.32
CA THR A 26 -8.96 -29.95 -42.34
C THR A 26 -9.40 -31.37 -42.63
N ILE A 27 -8.46 -32.27 -42.85
CA ILE A 27 -8.72 -33.70 -43.07
C ILE A 27 -7.90 -34.49 -42.05
N LYS A 28 -8.59 -35.11 -41.07
CA LYS A 28 -7.97 -35.77 -39.92
C LYS A 28 -7.00 -34.81 -39.21
N LYS A 29 -5.70 -35.07 -39.24
CA LYS A 29 -4.64 -34.26 -38.60
C LYS A 29 -3.94 -33.27 -39.56
N TYR A 30 -4.33 -33.25 -40.86
CA TYR A 30 -3.72 -32.38 -41.88
C TYR A 30 -4.63 -31.22 -42.23
N VAL A 31 -4.06 -30.04 -42.42
CA VAL A 31 -4.74 -28.89 -43.03
C VAL A 31 -4.22 -28.72 -44.44
N LEU A 32 -5.07 -28.95 -45.42
CA LEU A 32 -4.73 -28.90 -46.85
C LEU A 32 -5.31 -27.64 -47.49
N GLN A 33 -4.48 -26.92 -48.21
CA GLN A 33 -4.88 -25.81 -49.07
C GLN A 33 -5.04 -26.30 -50.48
N TYR A 34 -6.21 -26.09 -51.06
CA TYR A 34 -6.54 -26.43 -52.44
C TYR A 34 -6.58 -25.15 -53.26
N ASN A 35 -5.66 -25.02 -54.22
CA ASN A 35 -5.67 -23.93 -55.19
C ASN A 35 -6.22 -24.49 -56.52
N ILE A 36 -7.43 -24.11 -56.89
CA ILE A 36 -8.14 -24.60 -58.08
C ILE A 36 -8.09 -23.49 -59.15
N ASN A 37 -7.40 -23.75 -60.25
CA ASN A 37 -7.28 -22.83 -61.38
C ASN A 37 -8.07 -23.36 -62.53
N TYR A 38 -8.84 -22.53 -63.21
CA TYR A 38 -9.49 -22.87 -64.50
C TYR A 38 -8.55 -22.57 -65.64
N LEU A 39 -8.39 -23.57 -66.52
CA LEU A 39 -7.58 -23.50 -67.72
C LEU A 39 -8.51 -23.39 -68.96
N PRO A 40 -8.77 -22.17 -69.50
CA PRO A 40 -9.74 -21.93 -70.57
C PRO A 40 -9.42 -22.66 -71.84
N ASP A 41 -8.13 -22.80 -72.20
CA ASP A 41 -7.67 -23.37 -73.43
C ASP A 41 -8.00 -24.86 -73.61
N ILE A 42 -8.20 -25.58 -72.54
CA ILE A 42 -8.46 -27.02 -72.53
C ILE A 42 -9.73 -27.37 -71.73
N ASP A 43 -10.52 -26.37 -71.28
CA ASP A 43 -11.73 -26.52 -70.44
C ASP A 43 -11.54 -27.49 -69.31
N ALA A 44 -10.45 -27.28 -68.53
CA ALA A 44 -10.06 -28.15 -67.44
C ALA A 44 -9.73 -27.35 -66.17
N TYR A 45 -9.66 -28.05 -65.02
CA TYR A 45 -9.25 -27.48 -63.71
C TYR A 45 -7.93 -28.09 -63.33
N ASP A 46 -6.97 -27.23 -63.01
CA ASP A 46 -5.72 -27.60 -62.40
C ASP A 46 -5.84 -27.40 -60.86
N ILE A 47 -5.47 -28.44 -60.08
CA ILE A 47 -5.63 -28.43 -58.64
C ILE A 47 -4.28 -28.68 -57.98
N HIS A 48 -3.76 -27.64 -57.35
CA HIS A 48 -2.60 -27.75 -56.47
C HIS A 48 -3.05 -27.98 -55.03
N ILE A 49 -2.52 -29.07 -54.42
CA ILE A 49 -2.79 -29.40 -53.02
C ILE A 49 -1.49 -29.18 -52.26
N ILE A 50 -1.55 -28.30 -51.25
CA ILE A 50 -0.41 -27.96 -50.42
C ILE A 50 -0.79 -28.33 -48.97
N ASP A 51 0.08 -29.09 -48.32
CA ASP A 51 -0.04 -29.33 -46.88
C ASP A 51 0.47 -28.09 -46.12
N ILE A 52 -0.43 -27.41 -45.43
CA ILE A 52 -0.15 -26.20 -44.65
C ILE A 52 -0.26 -26.44 -43.15
N THR A 53 -0.22 -27.70 -42.73
CA THR A 53 -0.41 -28.09 -41.31
C THR A 53 0.62 -27.43 -40.40
N GLU A 54 1.92 -27.54 -40.74
CA GLU A 54 2.99 -26.92 -39.95
C GLU A 54 2.87 -25.41 -39.90
N ARG A 55 2.52 -24.80 -41.05
CA ARG A 55 2.28 -23.35 -41.10
C ARG A 55 1.12 -22.93 -40.18
N LYS A 56 -0.01 -23.66 -40.18
CA LYS A 56 -1.16 -23.37 -39.32
C LYS A 56 -0.86 -23.57 -37.84
N ILE A 57 -0.09 -24.61 -37.50
CA ILE A 57 0.37 -24.82 -36.14
C ILE A 57 1.28 -23.65 -35.67
N ALA A 58 2.19 -23.21 -36.54
CA ALA A 58 3.06 -22.06 -36.27
C ALA A 58 2.27 -20.75 -36.15
N GLU A 59 1.32 -20.48 -37.06
CA GLU A 59 0.44 -19.32 -36.99
C GLU A 59 -0.38 -19.31 -35.68
N GLU A 60 -0.95 -20.46 -35.29
CA GLU A 60 -1.72 -20.56 -34.03
C GLU A 60 -0.81 -20.40 -32.79
N LYS A 61 0.41 -20.95 -32.83
CA LYS A 61 1.40 -20.76 -31.78
C LYS A 61 1.78 -19.29 -31.62
N VAL A 62 2.04 -18.59 -32.74
CA VAL A 62 2.32 -17.15 -32.76
C VAL A 62 1.13 -16.38 -32.23
N ARG A 63 -0.09 -16.71 -32.62
CA ARG A 63 -1.32 -16.08 -32.14
C ARG A 63 -1.51 -16.29 -30.66
N ARG A 64 -1.25 -17.50 -30.15
CA ARG A 64 -1.30 -17.78 -28.69
C ARG A 64 -0.27 -16.94 -27.95
N LEU A 65 0.98 -16.90 -28.41
CA LEU A 65 2.02 -16.08 -27.80
C LEU A 65 1.69 -14.59 -27.83
N ALA A 66 1.03 -14.10 -28.87
CA ALA A 66 0.65 -12.71 -29.00
C ALA A 66 -0.52 -12.30 -28.10
N PHE A 67 -1.50 -13.19 -27.86
CA PHE A 67 -2.77 -12.82 -27.23
C PHE A 67 -3.06 -13.50 -25.89
N TYR A 68 -2.22 -14.46 -25.45
CA TYR A 68 -2.44 -15.19 -24.20
C TYR A 68 -1.21 -15.14 -23.28
N HIS A 69 -1.45 -15.13 -21.98
CA HIS A 69 -0.40 -15.14 -20.98
C HIS A 69 0.22 -16.55 -20.87
N GLN A 70 1.55 -16.63 -20.82
CA GLN A 70 2.27 -17.90 -20.91
C GLN A 70 2.02 -18.84 -19.72
N VAL A 71 1.88 -18.29 -18.50
CA VAL A 71 1.67 -19.10 -17.28
C VAL A 71 0.22 -19.58 -17.17
N THR A 72 -0.75 -18.66 -17.26
CA THR A 72 -2.15 -18.95 -16.93
C THR A 72 -3.03 -19.27 -18.13
N ASN A 73 -2.51 -19.11 -19.34
CA ASN A 73 -3.25 -19.26 -20.60
C ASN A 73 -4.57 -18.43 -20.64
N LEU A 74 -4.67 -17.38 -19.80
CA LEU A 74 -5.71 -16.36 -19.92
C LEU A 74 -5.37 -15.39 -21.04
N PRO A 75 -6.36 -14.71 -21.67
CA PRO A 75 -6.11 -13.60 -22.55
C PRO A 75 -5.23 -12.54 -21.88
N ASN A 76 -4.27 -12.00 -22.63
CA ASN A 76 -3.31 -11.01 -22.14
C ASN A 76 -3.77 -9.56 -22.38
N GLN A 77 -2.91 -8.59 -22.09
CA GLN A 77 -3.16 -7.16 -22.30
C GLN A 77 -3.48 -6.80 -23.75
N TYR A 78 -2.84 -7.46 -24.74
CA TYR A 78 -3.14 -7.19 -26.16
C TYR A 78 -4.56 -7.61 -26.50
N LYS A 79 -4.99 -8.78 -26.00
CA LYS A 79 -6.35 -9.26 -26.20
C LYS A 79 -7.39 -8.39 -25.49
N LEU A 80 -7.09 -7.91 -24.26
CA LEU A 80 -7.92 -6.93 -23.57
C LEU A 80 -8.14 -5.67 -24.43
N ASN A 81 -7.07 -5.13 -25.01
CA ASN A 81 -7.15 -3.94 -25.85
C ASN A 81 -8.06 -4.14 -27.09
N ASP A 82 -7.98 -5.29 -27.75
CA ASP A 82 -8.82 -5.63 -28.90
C ASP A 82 -10.30 -5.80 -28.48
N ASP A 83 -10.53 -6.48 -27.38
CA ASP A 83 -11.87 -6.72 -26.87
C ASP A 83 -12.54 -5.42 -26.38
N LEU A 84 -11.79 -4.51 -25.71
CA LEU A 84 -12.31 -3.20 -25.34
C LEU A 84 -12.74 -2.38 -26.56
N VAL A 85 -11.96 -2.34 -27.62
CA VAL A 85 -12.35 -1.68 -28.88
C VAL A 85 -13.65 -2.29 -29.42
N SER A 86 -13.77 -3.61 -29.39
CA SER A 86 -14.97 -4.31 -29.83
C SER A 86 -16.20 -4.00 -28.97
N GLU A 87 -16.05 -3.93 -27.64
CA GLU A 87 -17.14 -3.58 -26.71
C GLU A 87 -17.59 -2.12 -26.90
N ILE A 88 -16.64 -1.18 -26.99
CA ILE A 88 -16.92 0.23 -27.26
C ILE A 88 -17.68 0.40 -28.59
N THR A 89 -17.26 -0.33 -29.64
CA THR A 89 -17.91 -0.29 -30.95
C THR A 89 -19.37 -0.80 -30.90
N ARG A 90 -19.69 -1.69 -29.96
CA ARG A 90 -21.06 -2.17 -29.74
C ARG A 90 -21.97 -1.14 -29.08
N GLN A 91 -21.42 -0.07 -28.54
CA GLN A 91 -22.13 1.03 -27.83
C GLN A 91 -23.05 0.53 -26.71
N LYS A 92 -22.70 -0.57 -26.05
CA LYS A 92 -23.40 -1.10 -24.89
C LYS A 92 -22.62 -0.79 -23.62
N GLU A 93 -23.34 -0.53 -22.53
CA GLU A 93 -22.73 -0.35 -21.23
C GLU A 93 -22.00 -1.63 -20.78
N PHE A 94 -20.84 -1.43 -20.18
CA PHE A 94 -20.04 -2.46 -19.54
C PHE A 94 -19.18 -1.84 -18.43
N SER A 95 -18.67 -2.67 -17.55
CA SER A 95 -17.67 -2.25 -16.55
C SER A 95 -16.32 -2.89 -16.87
N LEU A 96 -15.26 -2.08 -16.74
CA LEU A 96 -13.89 -2.57 -16.74
C LEU A 96 -13.39 -2.59 -15.29
N GLY A 97 -12.97 -3.75 -14.82
CA GLY A 97 -12.29 -3.91 -13.54
C GLY A 97 -10.83 -4.26 -13.77
N VAL A 98 -9.95 -3.75 -12.90
CA VAL A 98 -8.57 -4.20 -12.76
C VAL A 98 -8.37 -4.63 -11.31
N PHE A 99 -7.67 -5.74 -11.09
CA PHE A 99 -7.36 -6.18 -9.73
C PHE A 99 -5.95 -6.74 -9.64
N SER A 100 -5.38 -6.69 -8.45
CA SER A 100 -4.00 -7.14 -8.20
C SER A 100 -3.89 -7.97 -6.93
N ILE A 101 -2.87 -8.85 -6.90
CA ILE A 101 -2.48 -9.56 -5.69
C ILE A 101 -1.61 -8.62 -4.85
N ARG A 102 -2.14 -8.17 -3.69
CA ARG A 102 -1.50 -7.19 -2.80
C ARG A 102 -0.17 -7.68 -2.24
N ASN A 103 -0.10 -8.93 -1.81
CA ASN A 103 1.07 -9.53 -1.16
C ASN A 103 2.04 -10.25 -2.13
N PHE A 104 1.91 -10.07 -3.44
CA PHE A 104 2.67 -10.81 -4.46
C PHE A 104 4.18 -10.67 -4.31
N ASN A 105 4.69 -9.45 -4.10
CA ASN A 105 6.13 -9.21 -3.93
C ASN A 105 6.71 -9.94 -2.69
N LYS A 106 5.93 -10.05 -1.62
CA LYS A 106 6.32 -10.83 -0.42
C LYS A 106 6.41 -12.32 -0.75
N LEU A 107 5.47 -12.84 -1.55
CA LEU A 107 5.46 -14.24 -2.00
C LEU A 107 6.67 -14.53 -2.90
N VAL A 108 6.97 -13.65 -3.87
CA VAL A 108 8.15 -13.80 -4.74
C VAL A 108 9.45 -13.75 -3.94
N THR A 109 9.56 -12.84 -2.98
CA THR A 109 10.77 -12.70 -2.15
C THR A 109 10.97 -13.92 -1.25
N ALA A 110 9.90 -14.46 -0.68
CA ALA A 110 9.97 -15.58 0.26
C ALA A 110 10.15 -16.95 -0.43
N TYR A 111 9.52 -17.16 -1.60
CA TYR A 111 9.40 -18.47 -2.22
C TYR A 111 9.93 -18.55 -3.64
N GLY A 112 10.32 -17.41 -4.23
CA GLY A 112 10.82 -17.34 -5.60
C GLY A 112 9.73 -17.26 -6.67
N VAL A 113 10.14 -16.93 -7.90
CA VAL A 113 9.25 -16.68 -9.05
C VAL A 113 8.49 -17.94 -9.47
N GLU A 114 9.14 -19.13 -9.45
CA GLU A 114 8.51 -20.39 -9.88
C GLU A 114 7.30 -20.75 -9.01
N VAL A 115 7.44 -20.65 -7.69
CA VAL A 115 6.34 -20.92 -6.75
C VAL A 115 5.21 -19.93 -6.93
N SER A 116 5.54 -18.65 -7.09
CA SER A 116 4.56 -17.59 -7.34
C SER A 116 3.78 -17.83 -8.64
N ASN A 117 4.43 -18.29 -9.71
CA ASN A 117 3.76 -18.65 -10.96
C ASN A 117 2.78 -19.82 -10.79
N VAL A 118 3.16 -20.84 -10.02
CA VAL A 118 2.26 -21.98 -9.70
C VAL A 118 1.04 -21.52 -8.90
N LEU A 119 1.23 -20.58 -7.97
CA LEU A 119 0.12 -20.00 -7.19
C LEU A 119 -0.86 -19.23 -8.08
N VAL A 120 -0.32 -18.37 -8.94
CA VAL A 120 -1.11 -17.57 -9.88
C VAL A 120 -1.88 -18.46 -10.85
N ASP A 121 -1.27 -19.52 -11.38
CA ASP A 121 -1.92 -20.45 -12.29
C ASP A 121 -3.09 -21.18 -11.62
N LYS A 122 -2.87 -21.73 -10.41
CA LYS A 122 -3.94 -22.36 -9.62
C LYS A 122 -5.08 -21.41 -9.28
N PHE A 123 -4.76 -20.18 -8.89
CA PHE A 123 -5.77 -19.15 -8.62
C PHE A 123 -6.61 -18.87 -9.88
N CYS A 124 -5.97 -18.73 -11.03
CA CYS A 124 -6.66 -18.52 -12.31
C CYS A 124 -7.54 -19.70 -12.69
N ASP A 125 -7.14 -20.94 -12.41
CA ASP A 125 -7.98 -22.10 -12.67
C ASP A 125 -9.23 -22.14 -11.79
N HIS A 126 -9.12 -21.72 -10.52
CA HIS A 126 -10.28 -21.55 -9.66
C HIS A 126 -11.22 -20.44 -10.17
N LEU A 127 -10.67 -19.33 -10.66
CA LEU A 127 -11.45 -18.24 -11.26
C LEU A 127 -12.23 -18.71 -12.50
N LYS A 128 -11.55 -19.39 -13.45
CA LYS A 128 -12.17 -19.89 -14.69
C LYS A 128 -13.36 -20.84 -14.42
N THR A 129 -13.25 -21.65 -13.37
CA THR A 129 -14.29 -22.65 -13.06
C THR A 129 -15.49 -22.08 -12.30
N THR A 130 -15.33 -20.88 -11.69
CA THR A 130 -16.33 -20.35 -10.74
C THR A 130 -17.01 -19.09 -11.25
N LEU A 131 -16.34 -18.33 -12.13
CA LEU A 131 -16.89 -17.06 -12.65
C LEU A 131 -17.89 -17.32 -13.79
N PRO A 132 -18.94 -16.47 -13.93
CA PRO A 132 -19.92 -16.60 -14.99
C PRO A 132 -19.34 -16.19 -16.37
N ASP A 133 -19.93 -16.74 -17.44
CA ASP A 133 -19.50 -16.48 -18.84
C ASP A 133 -19.63 -15.00 -19.27
N GLU A 134 -20.46 -14.22 -18.57
CA GLU A 134 -20.64 -12.77 -18.79
C GLU A 134 -19.42 -11.94 -18.39
N LEU A 135 -18.49 -12.55 -17.65
CA LEU A 135 -17.29 -11.92 -17.13
C LEU A 135 -16.06 -12.44 -17.90
N LEU A 136 -15.48 -11.57 -18.71
CA LEU A 136 -14.25 -11.87 -19.45
C LEU A 136 -13.05 -11.55 -18.58
N LEU A 137 -12.19 -12.54 -18.36
CA LEU A 137 -11.01 -12.42 -17.50
C LEU A 137 -9.73 -12.34 -18.32
N TYR A 138 -8.80 -11.46 -17.91
CA TYR A 138 -7.51 -11.22 -18.56
C TYR A 138 -6.39 -11.23 -17.53
N HIS A 139 -5.20 -11.70 -17.93
CA HIS A 139 -3.98 -11.64 -17.12
C HIS A 139 -3.01 -10.65 -17.79
N LEU A 140 -2.77 -9.50 -17.12
CA LEU A 140 -2.03 -8.39 -17.72
C LEU A 140 -0.52 -8.53 -17.54
N ASN A 141 -0.09 -8.81 -16.30
CA ASN A 141 1.30 -9.00 -15.93
C ASN A 141 1.39 -9.93 -14.70
N GLU A 142 2.55 -10.02 -14.04
CA GLU A 142 2.85 -10.99 -12.98
C GLU A 142 1.77 -11.11 -11.89
N ASN A 143 1.19 -10.00 -11.44
CA ASN A 143 0.23 -9.94 -10.34
C ASN A 143 -1.04 -9.17 -10.65
N GLN A 144 -1.24 -8.70 -11.88
CA GLN A 144 -2.37 -7.85 -12.26
C GLN A 144 -3.27 -8.53 -13.28
N PHE A 145 -4.55 -8.39 -13.08
CA PHE A 145 -5.61 -8.95 -13.88
C PHE A 145 -6.60 -7.88 -14.30
N ALA A 146 -7.33 -8.13 -15.36
CA ALA A 146 -8.47 -7.31 -15.73
C ALA A 146 -9.71 -8.17 -15.96
N LEU A 147 -10.86 -7.55 -15.86
CA LEU A 147 -12.13 -8.16 -16.21
C LEU A 147 -13.03 -7.16 -16.94
N ILE A 148 -13.75 -7.65 -17.94
CA ILE A 148 -14.86 -6.93 -18.58
C ILE A 148 -16.15 -7.59 -18.15
N TYR A 149 -17.03 -6.82 -17.51
CA TYR A 149 -18.33 -7.28 -17.07
C TYR A 149 -19.44 -6.66 -17.89
N ARG A 150 -20.25 -7.51 -18.50
CA ARG A 150 -21.37 -7.12 -19.40
C ARG A 150 -22.72 -7.10 -18.71
N GLY A 151 -22.76 -7.27 -17.38
CA GLY A 151 -23.98 -7.26 -16.59
C GLY A 151 -24.41 -5.87 -16.15
N LYS A 152 -25.09 -5.80 -15.01
CA LYS A 152 -25.59 -4.55 -14.47
C LYS A 152 -24.47 -3.63 -14.03
N ASN A 153 -24.46 -2.42 -14.57
CA ASN A 153 -23.37 -1.45 -14.48
C ASN A 153 -23.55 -0.50 -13.27
N ASP A 154 -23.68 -1.07 -12.08
CA ASP A 154 -23.79 -0.33 -10.80
C ASP A 154 -22.76 -0.79 -9.78
N GLU A 155 -22.47 0.07 -8.82
CA GLU A 155 -21.44 -0.15 -7.81
C GLU A 155 -21.70 -1.41 -6.96
N LEU A 156 -22.95 -1.65 -6.57
CA LEU A 156 -23.31 -2.81 -5.75
C LEU A 156 -23.03 -4.14 -6.49
N SER A 157 -23.37 -4.20 -7.78
CA SER A 157 -23.08 -5.36 -8.62
C SER A 157 -21.58 -5.62 -8.75
N LEU A 158 -20.77 -4.55 -8.88
CA LEU A 158 -19.30 -4.66 -8.96
C LEU A 158 -18.68 -5.07 -7.63
N GLN A 159 -19.18 -4.55 -6.52
CA GLN A 159 -18.77 -5.01 -5.18
C GLN A 159 -19.09 -6.49 -4.97
N LEU A 160 -20.22 -6.99 -5.46
CA LEU A 160 -20.57 -8.41 -5.38
C LEU A 160 -19.62 -9.28 -6.21
N ILE A 161 -19.20 -8.80 -7.40
CA ILE A 161 -18.20 -9.49 -8.22
C ILE A 161 -16.86 -9.53 -7.48
N ALA A 162 -16.38 -8.40 -6.95
CA ALA A 162 -15.15 -8.34 -6.17
C ALA A 162 -15.20 -9.30 -4.97
N LYS A 163 -16.29 -9.28 -4.17
CA LYS A 163 -16.49 -10.21 -3.05
C LYS A 163 -16.47 -11.67 -3.49
N LYS A 164 -17.06 -12.00 -4.64
CA LYS A 164 -17.04 -13.37 -5.18
C LYS A 164 -15.63 -13.82 -5.52
N ILE A 165 -14.82 -12.95 -6.11
CA ILE A 165 -13.42 -13.24 -6.45
C ILE A 165 -12.59 -13.37 -5.15
N ILE A 166 -12.79 -12.49 -4.17
CA ILE A 166 -12.15 -12.55 -2.85
C ILE A 166 -12.50 -13.88 -2.16
N TYR A 167 -13.75 -14.28 -2.14
CA TYR A 167 -14.17 -15.57 -1.55
C TYR A 167 -13.45 -16.77 -2.18
N ILE A 168 -13.10 -16.69 -3.48
CA ILE A 168 -12.29 -17.71 -4.15
C ILE A 168 -10.83 -17.65 -3.65
N ALA A 169 -10.29 -16.44 -3.46
CA ALA A 169 -8.92 -16.18 -3.01
C ALA A 169 -8.70 -16.51 -1.52
N GLU A 170 -9.74 -16.42 -0.69
CA GLU A 170 -9.72 -16.79 0.74
C GLU A 170 -9.55 -18.30 0.97
N LYS A 171 -9.86 -19.12 -0.05
CA LYS A 171 -9.59 -20.55 0.03
C LYS A 171 -8.07 -20.80 -0.09
N PRO A 172 -7.50 -21.63 0.79
CA PRO A 172 -6.09 -21.92 0.74
C PRO A 172 -5.71 -22.55 -0.61
N LEU A 173 -4.74 -21.97 -1.28
CA LEU A 173 -4.15 -22.53 -2.49
C LEU A 173 -3.12 -23.59 -2.09
N ILE A 174 -3.51 -24.84 -2.14
CA ILE A 174 -2.66 -25.97 -1.77
C ILE A 174 -1.69 -26.27 -2.93
N THR A 175 -0.39 -26.17 -2.66
CA THR A 175 0.68 -26.49 -3.61
C THR A 175 1.61 -27.54 -3.01
N LEU A 176 2.60 -27.99 -3.76
CA LEU A 176 3.69 -28.84 -3.24
C LEU A 176 4.57 -28.10 -2.21
N TYR A 177 4.49 -26.79 -2.14
CA TYR A 177 5.29 -25.91 -1.28
C TYR A 177 4.55 -25.44 -0.02
N GLY A 178 3.28 -25.83 0.15
CA GLY A 178 2.44 -25.47 1.29
C GLY A 178 1.10 -24.87 0.90
N GLU A 179 0.43 -24.29 1.91
CA GLU A 179 -0.85 -23.59 1.78
C GLU A 179 -0.58 -22.08 1.74
N PHE A 180 -1.23 -21.39 0.80
CA PHE A 180 -1.04 -19.96 0.57
C PHE A 180 -2.37 -19.24 0.51
N PHE A 181 -2.38 -18.00 1.00
CA PHE A 181 -3.51 -17.08 0.95
C PHE A 181 -3.16 -15.88 0.08
N ILE A 182 -4.13 -15.41 -0.70
CA ILE A 182 -3.99 -14.28 -1.61
C ILE A 182 -4.89 -13.13 -1.13
N GLU A 183 -4.32 -11.95 -1.01
CA GLU A 183 -5.05 -10.71 -0.78
C GLU A 183 -5.21 -9.96 -2.09
N LEU A 184 -6.39 -9.39 -2.34
CA LEU A 184 -6.74 -8.75 -3.60
C LEU A 184 -7.24 -7.33 -3.41
N ASP A 185 -6.83 -6.44 -4.32
CA ASP A 185 -7.36 -5.09 -4.48
C ASP A 185 -8.04 -4.94 -5.83
N PHE A 186 -9.14 -4.19 -5.88
CA PHE A 186 -9.96 -3.98 -7.07
C PHE A 186 -10.17 -2.50 -7.38
N GLY A 187 -9.99 -2.14 -8.64
CA GLY A 187 -10.38 -0.85 -9.20
C GLY A 187 -11.32 -1.03 -10.38
N PHE A 188 -12.43 -0.31 -10.39
CA PHE A 188 -13.45 -0.40 -11.44
C PHE A 188 -13.71 0.95 -12.10
N CYS A 189 -14.09 0.91 -13.37
CA CYS A 189 -14.68 2.03 -14.08
C CYS A 189 -15.84 1.58 -14.97
N LEU A 190 -16.72 2.53 -15.32
CA LEU A 190 -17.96 2.30 -16.08
C LEU A 190 -17.84 2.91 -17.46
N TYR A 191 -18.23 2.18 -18.50
CA TYR A 191 -18.41 2.71 -19.84
C TYR A 191 -19.90 3.00 -20.08
N PRO A 192 -20.27 4.18 -20.63
CA PRO A 192 -19.39 5.30 -21.07
C PRO A 192 -19.06 6.34 -19.99
N THR A 193 -19.65 6.23 -18.81
CA THR A 193 -19.66 7.28 -17.74
C THR A 193 -18.25 7.73 -17.35
N HIS A 194 -17.31 6.79 -17.25
CA HIS A 194 -15.94 7.07 -16.79
C HIS A 194 -14.93 7.10 -17.94
N GLY A 195 -15.37 7.08 -19.17
CA GLY A 195 -14.52 7.19 -20.38
C GLY A 195 -15.16 6.61 -21.62
N GLU A 196 -14.92 7.24 -22.77
CA GLU A 196 -15.47 6.84 -24.06
C GLU A 196 -14.44 6.07 -24.94
N ASP A 197 -13.16 6.11 -24.56
CA ASP A 197 -12.09 5.41 -25.24
C ASP A 197 -11.35 4.42 -24.32
N LYS A 198 -10.69 3.43 -24.94
CA LYS A 198 -10.00 2.37 -24.22
C LYS A 198 -8.90 2.87 -23.29
N ASN A 199 -8.13 3.89 -23.72
CA ASN A 199 -6.99 4.37 -22.93
C ASN A 199 -7.45 5.06 -21.66
N ARG A 200 -8.53 5.85 -21.77
CA ARG A 200 -9.14 6.53 -20.63
C ARG A 200 -9.76 5.52 -19.66
N LEU A 201 -10.47 4.50 -20.17
CA LEU A 201 -11.04 3.45 -19.32
C LEU A 201 -9.95 2.67 -18.57
N ILE A 202 -8.88 2.25 -19.26
CA ILE A 202 -7.77 1.54 -18.63
C ILE A 202 -7.12 2.43 -17.58
N LYS A 203 -6.78 3.69 -17.91
CA LYS A 203 -6.20 4.64 -16.97
C LYS A 203 -7.08 4.76 -15.71
N ASN A 204 -8.39 4.96 -15.89
CA ASN A 204 -9.32 5.21 -14.79
C ASN A 204 -9.53 3.96 -13.91
N ALA A 205 -9.55 2.74 -14.49
CA ALA A 205 -9.60 1.51 -13.71
C ALA A 205 -8.32 1.32 -12.86
N PHE A 206 -7.13 1.61 -13.42
CA PHE A 206 -5.87 1.58 -12.66
C PHE A 206 -5.79 2.67 -11.59
N SER A 207 -6.34 3.86 -11.85
CA SER A 207 -6.44 4.92 -10.85
C SER A 207 -7.28 4.47 -9.65
N ALA A 208 -8.44 3.86 -9.90
CA ALA A 208 -9.28 3.30 -8.85
C ALA A 208 -8.55 2.17 -8.08
N LEU A 209 -7.83 1.28 -8.78
CA LEU A 209 -7.02 0.23 -8.14
C LEU A 209 -5.95 0.81 -7.21
N SER A 210 -5.30 1.90 -7.61
CA SER A 210 -4.27 2.55 -6.79
C SER A 210 -4.84 3.09 -5.48
N VAL A 211 -6.07 3.61 -5.49
CA VAL A 211 -6.77 4.07 -4.27
C VAL A 211 -7.13 2.90 -3.37
N ALA A 212 -7.69 1.81 -3.92
CA ALA A 212 -7.96 0.61 -3.13
C ALA A 212 -6.69 0.04 -2.49
N HIS A 213 -5.56 0.07 -3.23
CA HIS A 213 -4.28 -0.41 -2.71
C HIS A 213 -3.69 0.47 -1.60
N ALA A 214 -3.88 1.79 -1.68
CA ALA A 214 -3.44 2.74 -0.66
C ALA A 214 -4.25 2.62 0.64
N ASN A 215 -5.51 2.20 0.55
CA ASN A 215 -6.42 2.06 1.67
C ASN A 215 -6.29 0.65 2.28
N GLN A 216 -5.72 0.54 3.49
CA GLN A 216 -5.50 -0.76 4.12
C GLN A 216 -6.79 -1.51 4.50
N HIS A 217 -7.91 -0.78 4.65
CA HIS A 217 -9.19 -1.32 5.09
C HIS A 217 -10.20 -1.54 3.94
N GLU A 218 -9.89 -1.07 2.74
CA GLU A 218 -10.76 -1.19 1.58
C GLU A 218 -10.05 -1.95 0.46
N TYR A 219 -10.70 -2.96 -0.05
CA TYR A 219 -10.21 -3.78 -1.17
C TYR A 219 -10.82 -3.39 -2.51
N PHE A 220 -11.73 -2.40 -2.53
CA PHE A 220 -12.54 -2.02 -3.68
C PHE A 220 -12.58 -0.51 -3.83
N SER A 221 -12.40 -0.02 -5.05
CA SER A 221 -12.65 1.37 -5.41
C SER A 221 -13.32 1.46 -6.79
N LEU A 222 -14.36 2.28 -6.89
CA LEU A 222 -14.95 2.68 -8.16
C LEU A 222 -14.36 4.04 -8.55
N PHE A 223 -13.95 4.17 -9.82
CA PHE A 223 -13.41 5.44 -10.30
C PHE A 223 -14.43 6.57 -10.15
N CYS A 224 -13.97 7.68 -9.61
CA CYS A 224 -14.65 8.97 -9.66
C CYS A 224 -13.61 10.07 -9.95
N THR A 225 -14.06 11.25 -10.34
CA THR A 225 -13.15 12.36 -10.65
C THR A 225 -12.32 12.80 -9.46
N GLU A 226 -12.86 12.65 -8.26
CA GLU A 226 -12.18 12.89 -6.99
C GLU A 226 -10.97 11.99 -6.82
N VAL A 227 -11.08 10.70 -7.17
CA VAL A 227 -9.98 9.72 -7.16
C VAL A 227 -8.84 10.17 -8.08
N GLU A 228 -9.13 10.62 -9.30
CA GLU A 228 -8.11 11.12 -10.23
C GLU A 228 -7.39 12.34 -9.66
N TYR A 229 -8.14 13.26 -9.06
CA TYR A 229 -7.59 14.46 -8.44
C TYR A 229 -6.69 14.12 -7.23
N GLU A 230 -7.13 13.18 -6.40
CA GLU A 230 -6.36 12.73 -5.22
C GLU A 230 -5.02 12.07 -5.62
N ILE A 231 -5.01 11.21 -6.62
CA ILE A 231 -3.77 10.61 -7.15
C ILE A 231 -2.83 11.68 -7.70
N PHE A 232 -3.35 12.62 -8.49
CA PHE A 232 -2.56 13.73 -9.03
C PHE A 232 -1.99 14.61 -7.91
N ARG A 233 -2.80 14.94 -6.90
CA ARG A 233 -2.39 15.70 -5.73
C ARG A 233 -1.29 14.98 -4.94
N ASN A 234 -1.45 13.68 -4.68
CA ASN A 234 -0.47 12.87 -3.95
C ASN A 234 0.85 12.75 -4.72
N THR A 235 0.80 12.57 -6.04
CA THR A 235 2.00 12.52 -6.89
C THR A 235 2.76 13.85 -6.84
N ASN A 236 2.08 14.97 -7.01
CA ASN A 236 2.69 16.29 -6.91
C ASN A 236 3.25 16.55 -5.51
N MET A 237 2.55 16.10 -4.47
CA MET A 237 3.00 16.24 -3.09
C MET A 237 4.28 15.44 -2.83
N ILE A 238 4.42 14.23 -3.36
CA ILE A 238 5.65 13.43 -3.26
C ILE A 238 6.82 14.14 -3.97
N ASP A 239 6.59 14.69 -5.15
CA ASP A 239 7.64 15.42 -5.90
C ASP A 239 8.09 16.69 -5.19
N ASP A 240 7.18 17.44 -4.58
CA ASP A 240 7.53 18.61 -3.78
C ASP A 240 8.23 18.22 -2.48
N LEU A 241 7.75 17.17 -1.80
CA LEU A 241 8.32 16.69 -0.55
C LEU A 241 9.79 16.24 -0.72
N ARG A 242 10.14 15.70 -1.89
CA ARG A 242 11.52 15.31 -2.24
C ARG A 242 12.49 16.48 -2.09
N ASN A 243 12.04 17.68 -2.34
CA ASN A 243 12.83 18.91 -2.28
C ASN A 243 12.59 19.74 -1.02
N ALA A 244 11.63 19.36 -0.17
CA ALA A 244 11.18 20.17 0.96
C ALA A 244 12.30 20.45 1.99
N VAL A 245 13.20 19.49 2.23
CA VAL A 245 14.38 19.69 3.10
C VAL A 245 15.31 20.74 2.52
N VAL A 246 15.64 20.64 1.23
CA VAL A 246 16.57 21.58 0.55
C VAL A 246 15.97 22.98 0.44
N LYS A 247 14.67 23.08 0.25
CA LYS A 247 13.95 24.35 0.18
C LYS A 247 13.65 24.97 1.55
N ASN A 248 14.04 24.34 2.65
CA ASN A 248 13.71 24.75 4.02
C ASN A 248 12.20 24.92 4.26
N GLU A 249 11.39 24.05 3.65
CA GLU A 249 9.94 24.02 3.82
C GLU A 249 9.51 23.18 5.02
N LEU A 250 10.38 22.30 5.52
CA LEU A 250 10.16 21.53 6.74
C LEU A 250 10.69 22.31 7.94
N PHE A 251 9.92 22.28 9.03
CA PHE A 251 10.33 22.84 10.32
C PHE A 251 9.78 21.98 11.46
N LEU A 252 10.37 22.15 12.65
CA LEU A 252 9.97 21.41 13.85
C LEU A 252 9.22 22.32 14.82
N VAL A 253 8.20 21.76 15.43
CA VAL A 253 7.58 22.28 16.63
C VAL A 253 7.68 21.23 17.74
N PHE A 254 7.65 21.67 18.98
CA PHE A 254 7.92 20.83 20.13
C PHE A 254 6.77 20.92 21.11
N GLN A 255 6.27 19.78 21.59
CA GLN A 255 5.20 19.74 22.58
C GLN A 255 5.73 19.27 23.92
N PRO A 256 5.58 20.08 24.99
CA PRO A 256 6.03 19.72 26.32
C PRO A 256 5.27 18.53 26.92
N GLN A 257 6.03 17.66 27.61
CA GLN A 257 5.53 16.54 28.41
C GLN A 257 5.67 16.91 29.88
N LEU A 258 4.56 16.82 30.64
CA LEU A 258 4.48 17.22 32.06
C LEU A 258 4.41 15.99 32.94
N ASN A 259 5.32 15.91 33.93
CA ASN A 259 5.20 14.96 35.01
C ASN A 259 4.13 15.41 36.01
N LEU A 260 3.13 14.56 36.26
CA LEU A 260 1.97 14.90 37.10
C LEU A 260 2.29 15.02 38.60
N ALA A 261 3.30 14.27 39.06
CA ALA A 261 3.69 14.28 40.49
C ALA A 261 4.62 15.44 40.80
N GLN A 262 5.60 15.71 39.94
CA GLN A 262 6.63 16.75 40.12
C GLN A 262 6.18 18.11 39.61
N GLN A 263 5.18 18.16 38.72
CA GLN A 263 4.73 19.36 38.01
C GLN A 263 5.86 20.03 37.18
N GLU A 264 6.77 19.21 36.67
CA GLU A 264 7.93 19.65 35.91
C GLU A 264 7.90 19.09 34.48
N ILE A 265 8.51 19.82 33.55
CA ILE A 265 8.67 19.37 32.16
C ILE A 265 9.79 18.34 32.13
N THR A 266 9.47 17.09 31.83
CA THR A 266 10.43 15.97 31.73
C THR A 266 10.91 15.74 30.30
N GLY A 267 10.06 16.03 29.30
CA GLY A 267 10.36 15.81 27.90
C GLY A 267 9.66 16.79 26.96
N ILE A 268 10.06 16.70 25.72
CA ILE A 268 9.44 17.42 24.60
C ILE A 268 9.30 16.48 23.42
N GLU A 269 8.12 16.36 22.85
CA GLU A 269 7.92 15.60 21.61
C GLU A 269 8.18 16.48 20.40
N THR A 270 8.95 15.94 19.46
CA THR A 270 9.30 16.61 18.19
C THR A 270 8.26 16.30 17.14
N LEU A 271 7.60 17.32 16.63
CA LEU A 271 6.55 17.24 15.66
C LEU A 271 6.95 18.00 14.39
N VAL A 272 7.12 17.29 13.27
CA VAL A 272 7.43 17.89 11.97
C VAL A 272 6.23 18.63 11.40
N ARG A 273 6.49 19.74 10.72
CA ARG A 273 5.51 20.55 9.97
C ARG A 273 6.08 20.85 8.59
N TRP A 274 5.20 20.88 7.61
CA TRP A 274 5.60 21.22 6.24
C TRP A 274 4.85 22.48 5.78
N LYS A 275 5.61 23.52 5.46
CA LYS A 275 5.08 24.77 4.91
C LYS A 275 5.29 24.79 3.42
N ARG A 276 4.22 24.52 2.67
CA ARG A 276 4.21 24.49 1.20
C ARG A 276 3.42 25.69 0.69
N GLU A 277 4.02 26.50 -0.16
CA GLU A 277 3.35 27.68 -0.79
C GLU A 277 2.61 28.58 0.22
N GLY A 278 3.19 28.74 1.40
CA GLY A 278 2.59 29.57 2.46
C GLY A 278 1.57 28.89 3.36
N SER A 279 1.11 27.68 3.02
CA SER A 279 0.17 26.89 3.79
C SER A 279 0.88 25.77 4.56
N ILE A 280 0.38 25.42 5.75
CA ILE A 280 0.88 24.31 6.54
C ILE A 280 0.13 23.04 6.14
N ILE A 281 0.87 22.04 5.64
CA ILE A 281 0.34 20.71 5.31
C ILE A 281 0.36 19.85 6.57
N SER A 282 -0.75 19.14 6.83
CA SER A 282 -0.86 18.25 7.99
C SER A 282 0.10 17.06 7.91
N PRO A 283 0.77 16.68 9.01
CA PRO A 283 1.56 15.44 9.06
C PRO A 283 0.76 14.20 8.66
N ALA A 284 -0.50 14.11 9.06
CA ALA A 284 -1.40 13.02 8.68
C ALA A 284 -1.59 12.88 7.16
N GLU A 285 -1.33 13.95 6.39
CA GLU A 285 -1.45 13.95 4.93
C GLU A 285 -0.11 13.58 4.25
N PHE A 286 1.03 14.11 4.70
CA PHE A 286 2.28 13.91 3.97
C PHE A 286 3.18 12.77 4.54
N ILE A 287 3.06 12.41 5.82
CA ILE A 287 3.86 11.32 6.40
C ILE A 287 3.56 9.96 5.73
N PRO A 288 2.29 9.56 5.52
CA PRO A 288 2.00 8.33 4.77
C PRO A 288 2.59 8.32 3.37
N LEU A 289 2.57 9.46 2.66
CA LEU A 289 3.18 9.60 1.33
C LEU A 289 4.71 9.50 1.39
N ALA A 290 5.34 10.08 2.43
CA ALA A 290 6.77 9.96 2.67
C ALA A 290 7.17 8.49 2.94
N GLU A 291 6.37 7.77 3.69
CA GLU A 291 6.57 6.33 3.95
C GLU A 291 6.44 5.51 2.68
N GLN A 292 5.35 5.66 1.93
CA GLN A 292 5.12 4.94 0.67
C GLN A 292 6.22 5.18 -0.36
N SER A 293 6.67 6.43 -0.51
CA SER A 293 7.74 6.82 -1.45
C SER A 293 9.15 6.53 -0.96
N GLY A 294 9.36 6.24 0.33
CA GLY A 294 10.68 6.08 0.96
C GLY A 294 11.35 7.37 1.37
N LEU A 295 10.73 8.52 1.12
CA LEU A 295 11.25 9.83 1.53
C LEU A 295 11.28 10.01 3.05
N ILE A 296 10.54 9.18 3.80
CA ILE A 296 10.56 9.21 5.26
C ILE A 296 11.95 8.93 5.84
N VAL A 297 12.82 8.17 5.15
CA VAL A 297 14.18 7.89 5.62
C VAL A 297 15.04 9.15 5.66
N PRO A 298 15.25 9.89 4.55
CA PRO A 298 16.03 11.14 4.59
C PRO A 298 15.35 12.24 5.41
N ILE A 299 14.01 12.33 5.39
CA ILE A 299 13.26 13.31 6.20
C ILE A 299 13.44 13.01 7.69
N GLY A 300 13.30 11.76 8.11
CA GLY A 300 13.47 11.38 9.51
C GLY A 300 14.91 11.53 10.00
N GLN A 301 15.91 11.33 9.15
CA GLN A 301 17.29 11.66 9.49
C GLN A 301 17.43 13.16 9.76
N TRP A 302 16.87 14.01 8.93
CA TRP A 302 16.86 15.47 9.11
C TRP A 302 16.12 15.85 10.41
N ILE A 303 14.95 15.26 10.68
CA ILE A 303 14.21 15.51 11.94
C ILE A 303 15.06 15.16 13.15
N LEU A 304 15.68 13.98 13.17
CA LEU A 304 16.52 13.52 14.27
C LEU A 304 17.71 14.48 14.50
N GLU A 305 18.36 14.91 13.44
CA GLU A 305 19.48 15.84 13.53
C GLU A 305 19.06 17.20 14.10
N GLN A 306 17.96 17.79 13.60
CA GLN A 306 17.46 19.08 14.10
C GLN A 306 16.97 18.97 15.55
N ALA A 307 16.24 17.90 15.90
CA ALA A 307 15.79 17.65 17.26
C ALA A 307 16.96 17.54 18.26
N CYS A 308 17.98 16.75 17.91
CA CYS A 308 19.18 16.61 18.73
C CYS A 308 19.98 17.93 18.88
N ARG A 309 20.09 18.73 17.83
CA ARG A 309 20.74 20.06 17.87
C ARG A 309 20.02 21.01 18.81
N PHE A 310 18.71 21.11 18.68
CA PHE A 310 17.91 21.97 19.52
C PHE A 310 17.93 21.51 21.00
N THR A 311 17.83 20.21 21.25
CA THR A 311 17.94 19.69 22.63
C THR A 311 19.31 19.97 23.24
N LYS A 312 20.38 19.91 22.45
CA LYS A 312 21.72 20.31 22.91
C LYS A 312 21.78 21.79 23.32
N GLU A 313 21.07 22.65 22.61
CA GLU A 313 20.90 24.06 23.00
C GLU A 313 20.15 24.17 24.34
N LEU A 314 19.01 23.50 24.52
CA LEU A 314 18.27 23.50 25.79
C LEU A 314 19.12 23.01 26.97
N VAL A 315 19.93 21.95 26.77
CA VAL A 315 20.88 21.46 27.78
C VAL A 315 21.90 22.54 28.12
N SER A 316 22.40 23.33 27.16
CA SER A 316 23.32 24.40 27.41
C SER A 316 22.71 25.63 28.10
N LEU A 317 21.39 25.80 27.99
CA LEU A 317 20.59 26.80 28.70
C LEU A 317 20.21 26.37 30.14
N GLY A 318 20.65 25.20 30.60
CA GLY A 318 20.43 24.73 31.98
C GLY A 318 19.44 23.57 32.13
N HIS A 319 18.77 23.15 31.09
CA HIS A 319 17.83 22.03 31.12
C HIS A 319 18.54 20.68 30.90
N ALA A 320 19.44 20.29 31.82
CA ALA A 320 20.36 19.16 31.66
C ALA A 320 19.68 17.78 31.49
N ASP A 321 18.50 17.61 32.04
CA ASP A 321 17.78 16.32 32.07
C ASP A 321 16.59 16.27 31.11
N ILE A 322 16.40 17.32 30.30
CA ILE A 322 15.33 17.32 29.27
C ILE A 322 15.54 16.20 28.24
N VAL A 323 14.48 15.49 27.91
CA VAL A 323 14.47 14.41 26.93
C VAL A 323 13.72 14.88 25.69
N VAL A 324 14.31 14.71 24.50
CA VAL A 324 13.59 14.90 23.25
C VAL A 324 13.10 13.56 22.71
N ALA A 325 11.81 13.48 22.51
CA ALA A 325 11.16 12.33 21.87
C ALA A 325 11.04 12.57 20.35
N VAL A 326 11.44 11.57 19.57
CA VAL A 326 11.45 11.61 18.11
C VAL A 326 10.74 10.37 17.56
N ASN A 327 9.70 10.59 16.79
CA ASN A 327 8.93 9.56 16.11
C ASN A 327 9.76 8.85 15.04
N VAL A 328 9.71 7.51 15.03
CA VAL A 328 10.43 6.65 14.08
C VAL A 328 9.45 5.75 13.33
N SER A 329 9.36 5.94 12.02
CA SER A 329 8.50 5.08 11.20
C SER A 329 9.03 3.64 11.09
N PRO A 330 8.16 2.64 10.88
CA PRO A 330 8.58 1.25 10.66
C PRO A 330 9.58 1.10 9.51
N ARG A 331 9.42 1.93 8.47
CA ARG A 331 10.32 1.91 7.30
C ARG A 331 11.71 2.46 7.61
N GLN A 332 11.81 3.49 8.44
CA GLN A 332 13.11 4.00 8.94
C GLN A 332 13.79 2.97 9.83
N PHE A 333 13.05 2.41 10.80
CA PHE A 333 13.59 1.42 11.73
C PHE A 333 14.14 0.18 11.01
N SER A 334 13.48 -0.27 9.93
CA SER A 334 13.90 -1.40 9.11
C SER A 334 15.08 -1.09 8.18
N HIS A 335 15.53 0.16 8.09
CA HIS A 335 16.66 0.53 7.23
C HIS A 335 17.98 -0.02 7.79
N PRO A 336 18.83 -0.69 6.98
CA PRO A 336 20.06 -1.34 7.47
C PRO A 336 21.03 -0.40 8.22
N ASP A 337 21.07 0.87 7.83
CA ASP A 337 21.93 1.87 8.45
C ASP A 337 21.27 2.64 9.60
N PHE A 338 20.04 2.34 10.01
CA PHE A 338 19.29 3.10 11.00
C PHE A 338 20.06 3.32 12.31
N LEU A 339 20.53 2.24 12.93
CA LEU A 339 21.31 2.32 14.17
C LEU A 339 22.56 3.19 14.01
N LYS A 340 23.29 3.01 12.91
CA LYS A 340 24.49 3.79 12.61
C LYS A 340 24.18 5.27 12.46
N LEU A 341 23.07 5.61 11.78
CA LEU A 341 22.62 7.01 11.60
C LEU A 341 22.29 7.65 12.93
N VAL A 342 21.55 6.97 13.82
CA VAL A 342 21.21 7.47 15.16
C VAL A 342 22.47 7.76 15.97
N LEU A 343 23.39 6.80 16.04
CA LEU A 343 24.64 6.96 16.81
C LEU A 343 25.54 8.05 16.23
N GLN A 344 25.59 8.16 14.91
CA GLN A 344 26.36 9.23 14.25
C GLN A 344 25.75 10.61 14.54
N THR A 345 24.43 10.75 14.51
CA THR A 345 23.73 12.00 14.85
C THR A 345 24.04 12.45 16.28
N LEU A 346 23.99 11.54 17.26
CA LEU A 346 24.35 11.85 18.64
C LEU A 346 25.81 12.33 18.76
N LYS A 347 26.72 11.69 18.03
CA LYS A 347 28.13 12.09 18.01
C LYS A 347 28.33 13.48 17.39
N ASP A 348 27.69 13.76 16.26
CA ASP A 348 27.84 15.01 15.50
C ASP A 348 27.23 16.21 16.25
N THR A 349 26.07 15.99 16.90
CA THR A 349 25.39 17.01 17.70
C THR A 349 25.96 17.15 19.12
N LYS A 350 26.76 16.18 19.58
CA LYS A 350 27.32 16.09 20.93
C LYS A 350 26.22 16.08 22.01
N LEU A 351 25.04 15.58 21.67
CA LEU A 351 23.95 15.34 22.63
C LEU A 351 24.25 14.07 23.44
N ASN A 352 23.97 14.09 24.73
CA ASN A 352 24.04 12.87 25.52
C ASN A 352 22.89 11.95 25.13
N ALA A 353 23.17 10.66 24.96
CA ALA A 353 22.14 9.69 24.54
C ALA A 353 20.95 9.60 25.51
N LYS A 354 21.15 9.87 26.81
CA LYS A 354 20.08 9.93 27.80
C LYS A 354 19.01 10.99 27.53
N ASN A 355 19.36 12.02 26.74
CA ASN A 355 18.46 13.10 26.36
C ASN A 355 17.70 12.83 25.06
N LEU A 356 17.84 11.63 24.47
CA LEU A 356 17.12 11.19 23.27
C LEU A 356 16.20 10.02 23.62
N GLU A 357 14.94 10.14 23.26
CA GLU A 357 13.92 9.09 23.25
C GLU A 357 13.50 8.82 21.79
N LEU A 358 13.39 7.57 21.40
CA LEU A 358 12.86 7.18 20.10
C LEU A 358 11.48 6.53 20.32
N GLU A 359 10.47 7.13 19.71
CA GLU A 359 9.09 6.66 19.74
C GLU A 359 8.82 5.72 18.58
N ILE A 360 8.37 4.51 18.87
CA ILE A 360 8.22 3.42 17.92
C ILE A 360 6.79 2.90 18.01
N THR A 361 6.08 2.86 16.89
CA THR A 361 4.73 2.29 16.84
C THR A 361 4.74 0.77 16.98
N GLU A 362 3.62 0.19 17.44
CA GLU A 362 3.45 -1.28 17.58
C GLU A 362 3.78 -2.04 16.28
N GLY A 363 3.56 -1.44 15.11
CA GLY A 363 3.81 -2.05 13.80
C GLY A 363 5.26 -2.46 13.55
N VAL A 364 6.23 -1.85 14.21
CA VAL A 364 7.67 -2.20 14.07
C VAL A 364 7.94 -3.61 14.60
N PHE A 365 7.18 -4.07 15.58
CA PHE A 365 7.39 -5.36 16.25
C PHE A 365 6.87 -6.55 15.43
N MET A 366 6.07 -6.32 14.39
CA MET A 366 5.39 -7.36 13.63
C MET A 366 6.27 -8.02 12.54
N HIS A 367 7.41 -7.42 12.14
CA HIS A 367 8.09 -7.82 10.91
C HIS A 367 9.30 -8.74 11.06
N ASN A 368 10.11 -8.62 12.11
CA ASN A 368 11.26 -9.50 12.37
C ASN A 368 11.69 -9.33 13.82
N GLU A 369 11.10 -10.11 14.71
CA GLU A 369 11.30 -9.99 16.15
C GLU A 369 12.77 -10.04 16.58
N GLU A 370 13.56 -10.96 16.05
CA GLU A 370 14.97 -11.13 16.46
C GLU A 370 15.83 -9.94 16.04
N MET A 371 15.65 -9.46 14.80
CA MET A 371 16.40 -8.32 14.30
C MET A 371 15.97 -7.03 15.04
N THR A 372 14.69 -6.83 15.25
CA THR A 372 14.13 -5.72 16.03
C THR A 372 14.72 -5.69 17.44
N LEU A 373 14.69 -6.82 18.13
CA LEU A 373 15.25 -6.95 19.49
C LEU A 373 16.76 -6.63 19.52
N CYS A 374 17.51 -7.06 18.50
CA CYS A 374 18.94 -6.78 18.39
C CYS A 374 19.20 -5.27 18.29
N VAL A 375 18.45 -4.55 17.43
CA VAL A 375 18.58 -3.09 17.24
C VAL A 375 18.20 -2.35 18.51
N LEU A 376 17.05 -2.68 19.14
CA LEU A 376 16.59 -2.05 20.38
C LEU A 376 17.60 -2.23 21.52
N ASN A 377 18.15 -3.43 21.69
CA ASN A 377 19.19 -3.68 22.71
C ASN A 377 20.45 -2.85 22.47
N GLN A 378 20.84 -2.63 21.20
CA GLN A 378 22.01 -1.81 20.89
C GLN A 378 21.72 -0.32 21.17
N LEU A 379 20.54 0.19 20.84
CA LEU A 379 20.11 1.56 21.21
C LEU A 379 20.16 1.74 22.74
N LYS A 380 19.59 0.80 23.49
CA LYS A 380 19.61 0.83 24.98
C LYS A 380 21.02 0.80 25.56
N LYS A 381 21.89 -0.06 25.04
CA LYS A 381 23.32 -0.10 25.47
C LYS A 381 24.05 1.21 25.30
N ASN A 382 23.62 2.02 24.33
CA ASN A 382 24.16 3.37 24.11
C ASN A 382 23.47 4.44 24.97
N GLY A 383 22.48 4.08 25.79
CA GLY A 383 21.81 4.99 26.74
C GLY A 383 20.63 5.74 26.14
N ILE A 384 20.13 5.38 24.95
CA ILE A 384 18.95 5.97 24.31
C ILE A 384 17.70 5.43 24.98
N GLN A 385 16.70 6.28 25.23
CA GLN A 385 15.40 5.89 25.73
C GLN A 385 14.49 5.42 24.61
N LEU A 386 13.61 4.47 24.88
CA LEU A 386 12.70 3.87 23.92
C LEU A 386 11.28 3.90 24.47
N SER A 387 10.34 4.36 23.64
CA SER A 387 8.91 4.33 23.95
C SER A 387 8.09 3.61 22.88
N ILE A 388 6.97 3.06 23.31
CA ILE A 388 5.95 2.56 22.37
C ILE A 388 4.87 3.62 22.25
N ASP A 389 4.61 4.00 21.00
CA ASP A 389 3.61 4.98 20.61
C ASP A 389 2.29 4.33 20.19
N ASP A 390 1.17 5.08 20.28
CA ASP A 390 -0.19 4.66 19.91
C ASP A 390 -0.65 3.35 20.57
N PHE A 391 -0.22 3.07 21.80
CA PHE A 391 -0.49 1.80 22.45
C PHE A 391 -1.98 1.57 22.72
N GLY A 392 -2.46 0.38 22.28
CA GLY A 392 -3.84 -0.07 22.44
C GLY A 392 -4.69 0.03 21.17
N THR A 393 -4.19 0.67 20.09
CA THR A 393 -4.91 0.79 18.81
C THR A 393 -4.65 -0.38 17.88
N GLY A 394 -3.63 -1.22 18.18
CA GLY A 394 -3.17 -2.33 17.35
C GLY A 394 -3.27 -3.71 18.01
N TYR A 395 -2.64 -4.70 17.40
CA TYR A 395 -2.53 -6.08 17.92
C TYR A 395 -1.42 -6.18 18.97
N SER A 396 -1.60 -5.59 20.15
CA SER A 396 -0.61 -5.66 21.24
C SER A 396 -0.55 -7.07 21.82
N SER A 397 0.46 -7.83 21.47
CA SER A 397 0.78 -9.04 22.23
C SER A 397 1.55 -8.67 23.50
N LEU A 398 0.93 -8.86 24.66
CA LEU A 398 1.57 -8.66 25.98
C LEU A 398 2.90 -9.40 26.13
N SER A 399 3.13 -10.45 25.30
CA SER A 399 4.39 -11.20 25.27
C SER A 399 5.56 -10.34 24.78
N TYR A 400 5.33 -9.39 23.86
CA TYR A 400 6.36 -8.51 23.35
C TYR A 400 6.78 -7.44 24.34
N LEU A 401 5.81 -6.81 25.05
CA LEU A 401 6.10 -5.81 26.09
C LEU A 401 7.09 -6.32 27.15
N LYS A 402 7.00 -7.60 27.52
CA LYS A 402 7.92 -8.20 28.48
C LYS A 402 9.34 -8.44 27.93
N ARG A 403 9.49 -8.59 26.62
CA ARG A 403 10.77 -8.98 25.99
C ARG A 403 11.57 -7.80 25.46
N PHE A 404 10.89 -6.70 25.10
CA PHE A 404 11.56 -5.54 24.53
C PHE A 404 12.07 -4.58 25.63
N PRO A 405 13.27 -4.03 25.44
CA PRO A 405 13.90 -3.14 26.41
C PRO A 405 13.37 -1.70 26.28
N ILE A 406 12.08 -1.49 26.58
CA ILE A 406 11.40 -0.20 26.51
C ILE A 406 11.39 0.49 27.87
N ASP A 407 11.28 1.81 27.88
CA ASP A 407 11.26 2.66 29.08
C ASP A 407 9.90 3.29 29.32
N LYS A 408 9.18 3.65 28.26
CA LYS A 408 7.95 4.42 28.33
C LYS A 408 6.87 3.83 27.43
N LEU A 409 5.62 4.02 27.82
CA LEU A 409 4.45 3.60 27.06
C LEU A 409 3.50 4.79 26.93
N LYS A 410 3.13 5.15 25.70
CA LYS A 410 2.26 6.27 25.37
C LYS A 410 0.85 5.77 25.11
N ILE A 411 -0.13 6.28 25.88
CA ILE A 411 -1.54 5.95 25.71
C ILE A 411 -2.11 6.86 24.65
N ASP A 412 -2.65 6.26 23.57
CA ASP A 412 -3.21 6.99 22.44
C ASP A 412 -4.37 7.92 22.83
N GLN A 413 -4.43 9.08 22.18
CA GLN A 413 -5.43 10.12 22.42
C GLN A 413 -6.87 9.65 22.23
N SER A 414 -7.13 8.61 21.42
CA SER A 414 -8.49 8.10 21.17
C SER A 414 -9.15 7.57 22.45
N PHE A 415 -8.37 6.98 23.35
CA PHE A 415 -8.86 6.54 24.66
C PHE A 415 -9.00 7.71 25.62
N VAL A 416 -8.07 8.66 25.62
CA VAL A 416 -8.02 9.77 26.56
C VAL A 416 -9.17 10.75 26.34
N LYS A 417 -9.55 10.98 25.08
CA LYS A 417 -10.58 11.97 24.70
C LYS A 417 -11.91 11.80 25.42
N ASN A 418 -12.35 10.60 25.69
CA ASN A 418 -13.63 10.32 26.33
C ASN A 418 -13.49 9.70 27.73
N CYS A 419 -12.29 9.64 28.30
CA CYS A 419 -12.03 8.93 29.53
C CYS A 419 -12.79 9.44 30.75
N HIS A 420 -13.33 10.66 30.72
CA HIS A 420 -14.13 11.22 31.81
C HIS A 420 -15.63 10.86 31.71
N THR A 421 -16.12 10.42 30.54
CA THR A 421 -17.52 10.12 30.24
C THR A 421 -17.81 8.69 29.87
N ASN A 422 -16.81 7.96 29.37
CA ASN A 422 -16.95 6.58 28.89
C ASN A 422 -16.25 5.61 29.86
N ASP A 423 -17.04 4.72 30.49
CA ASP A 423 -16.52 3.74 31.43
C ASP A 423 -15.63 2.66 30.80
N GLU A 424 -15.81 2.35 29.50
CA GLU A 424 -14.96 1.42 28.76
C GLU A 424 -13.57 2.03 28.56
N ASP A 425 -13.48 3.30 28.13
CA ASP A 425 -12.21 4.01 27.95
C ASP A 425 -11.49 4.16 29.30
N LYS A 426 -12.22 4.47 30.39
CA LYS A 426 -11.65 4.47 31.75
C LYS A 426 -11.02 3.12 32.12
N ALA A 427 -11.73 2.03 31.86
CA ALA A 427 -11.25 0.68 32.18
C ALA A 427 -9.99 0.33 31.38
N ILE A 428 -9.96 0.69 30.08
CA ILE A 428 -8.81 0.47 29.21
C ILE A 428 -7.61 1.24 29.74
N ILE A 429 -7.71 2.55 29.93
CA ILE A 429 -6.60 3.39 30.42
C ILE A 429 -6.11 2.88 31.78
N SER A 430 -7.02 2.59 32.73
CA SER A 430 -6.64 2.07 34.06
C SER A 430 -5.87 0.76 33.93
N THR A 431 -6.26 -0.11 33.00
CA THR A 431 -5.58 -1.38 32.74
C THR A 431 -4.19 -1.15 32.16
N ILE A 432 -4.05 -0.22 31.20
CA ILE A 432 -2.75 0.12 30.59
C ILE A 432 -1.80 0.70 31.63
N VAL A 433 -2.28 1.64 32.47
CA VAL A 433 -1.48 2.23 33.56
C VAL A 433 -1.02 1.15 34.54
N ALA A 434 -1.92 0.27 35.00
CA ALA A 434 -1.59 -0.82 35.91
C ALA A 434 -0.58 -1.81 35.26
N LEU A 435 -0.74 -2.13 33.98
CA LEU A 435 0.20 -2.98 33.26
C LEU A 435 1.59 -2.35 33.19
N GLY A 436 1.69 -1.09 32.78
CA GLY A 436 2.96 -0.38 32.65
C GLY A 436 3.69 -0.28 33.98
N LYS A 437 2.98 0.03 35.08
CA LYS A 437 3.55 0.04 36.43
C LYS A 437 4.12 -1.31 36.86
N ASN A 438 3.41 -2.40 36.57
CA ASN A 438 3.89 -3.76 36.86
C ASN A 438 5.12 -4.15 36.07
N LEU A 439 5.33 -3.53 34.92
CA LEU A 439 6.50 -3.72 34.04
C LEU A 439 7.61 -2.69 34.32
N ASN A 440 7.46 -1.79 35.27
CA ASN A 440 8.36 -0.67 35.59
C ASN A 440 8.56 0.29 34.43
N LEU A 441 7.51 0.53 33.63
CA LEU A 441 7.50 1.50 32.55
C LEU A 441 6.92 2.84 33.02
N THR A 442 7.45 3.95 32.49
CA THR A 442 6.82 5.25 32.62
C THR A 442 5.60 5.32 31.71
N ILE A 443 4.49 5.85 32.19
CA ILE A 443 3.26 5.96 31.41
C ILE A 443 2.95 7.41 31.14
N ILE A 444 2.78 7.75 29.86
CA ILE A 444 2.32 9.07 29.41
C ILE A 444 0.97 8.96 28.70
N ALA A 445 0.04 9.84 29.02
CA ALA A 445 -1.25 9.93 28.35
C ALA A 445 -1.24 11.12 27.37
N GLU A 446 -1.62 10.85 26.13
CA GLU A 446 -1.68 11.83 25.06
C GLU A 446 -3.08 12.44 24.88
N GLY A 447 -3.14 13.60 24.17
CA GLY A 447 -4.42 14.23 23.86
C GLY A 447 -5.18 14.74 25.07
N VAL A 448 -4.49 15.10 26.15
CA VAL A 448 -5.09 15.70 27.34
C VAL A 448 -5.50 17.14 27.05
N GLU A 449 -6.81 17.38 26.92
CA GLU A 449 -7.36 18.69 26.53
C GLU A 449 -8.12 19.40 27.65
N GLU A 450 -8.61 18.66 28.67
CA GLU A 450 -9.48 19.17 29.73
C GLU A 450 -8.94 18.80 31.12
N LEU A 451 -9.31 19.63 32.14
CA LEU A 451 -8.95 19.36 33.52
C LEU A 451 -9.52 18.02 34.03
N ALA A 452 -10.69 17.62 33.55
CA ALA A 452 -11.30 16.35 33.91
C ALA A 452 -10.44 15.14 33.50
N HIS A 453 -9.72 15.22 32.36
CA HIS A 453 -8.75 14.20 31.96
C HIS A 453 -7.58 14.14 32.94
N VAL A 454 -7.05 15.30 33.34
CA VAL A 454 -5.94 15.40 34.31
C VAL A 454 -6.32 14.80 35.64
N ASP A 455 -7.51 15.14 36.18
CA ASP A 455 -7.99 14.64 37.46
C ASP A 455 -8.16 13.11 37.46
N PHE A 456 -8.72 12.57 36.35
CA PHE A 456 -8.84 11.13 36.19
C PHE A 456 -7.46 10.46 36.14
N LEU A 457 -6.53 10.96 35.26
CA LEU A 457 -5.20 10.39 35.10
C LEU A 457 -4.38 10.45 36.41
N LYS A 458 -4.50 11.53 37.19
CA LYS A 458 -3.93 11.60 38.57
C LYS A 458 -4.51 10.54 39.48
N SER A 459 -5.82 10.31 39.44
CA SER A 459 -6.50 9.35 40.30
C SER A 459 -6.03 7.91 40.10
N ILE A 460 -5.58 7.57 38.89
CA ILE A 460 -5.05 6.25 38.52
C ILE A 460 -3.52 6.19 38.54
N HIS A 461 -2.85 7.25 39.03
CA HIS A 461 -1.39 7.34 39.13
C HIS A 461 -0.65 7.25 37.78
N CYS A 462 -1.18 7.86 36.72
CA CYS A 462 -0.43 8.08 35.47
C CYS A 462 0.77 9.00 35.77
N ASP A 463 1.93 8.75 35.12
CA ASP A 463 3.16 9.49 35.42
C ASP A 463 3.22 10.84 34.72
N GLU A 464 2.94 10.84 33.43
CA GLU A 464 3.12 12.00 32.54
C GLU A 464 1.89 12.24 31.69
N ILE A 465 1.73 13.47 31.28
CA ILE A 465 0.68 13.88 30.32
C ILE A 465 1.24 14.75 29.23
N GLN A 466 0.59 14.69 28.08
CA GLN A 466 0.82 15.56 26.94
C GLN A 466 -0.51 15.95 26.32
N GLY A 467 -0.70 17.24 25.99
CA GLY A 467 -1.94 17.68 25.37
C GLY A 467 -2.16 19.19 25.45
N TYR A 468 -3.20 19.65 24.79
CA TYR A 468 -3.51 21.07 24.68
C TYR A 468 -3.94 21.73 25.99
N TRP A 469 -4.30 20.94 26.97
CA TRP A 469 -4.55 21.44 28.33
C TRP A 469 -3.29 22.07 28.94
N TYR A 470 -2.12 21.45 28.74
CA TYR A 470 -0.85 21.99 29.24
C TYR A 470 -0.21 22.95 28.24
N SER A 471 0.04 22.49 27.02
CA SER A 471 0.59 23.32 25.95
C SER A 471 0.28 22.75 24.57
N LYS A 472 -0.01 23.62 23.61
CA LYS A 472 0.04 23.26 22.19
C LYS A 472 1.50 23.12 21.76
N PRO A 473 1.79 22.42 20.64
CA PRO A 473 3.12 22.41 20.06
C PRO A 473 3.66 23.84 19.81
N LEU A 474 4.89 24.10 20.23
CA LEU A 474 5.54 25.41 20.21
C LEU A 474 6.76 25.41 19.27
N GLU A 475 7.03 26.52 18.60
CA GLU A 475 8.28 26.77 17.92
C GLU A 475 9.43 26.95 18.95
N GLN A 476 10.68 26.78 18.51
CA GLN A 476 11.87 26.76 19.38
C GLN A 476 11.92 27.94 20.36
N ASP A 477 11.85 29.17 19.85
CA ASP A 477 11.91 30.38 20.67
C ASP A 477 10.79 30.46 21.70
N ARG A 478 9.59 30.04 21.30
CA ARG A 478 8.42 30.03 22.19
C ARG A 478 8.53 28.96 23.26
N LEU A 479 9.12 27.80 22.94
CA LEU A 479 9.36 26.75 23.92
C LEU A 479 10.39 27.20 24.97
N ILE A 480 11.50 27.82 24.54
CA ILE A 480 12.50 28.36 25.48
C ILE A 480 11.85 29.35 26.45
N ALA A 481 11.05 30.29 25.93
CA ALA A 481 10.35 31.26 26.77
C ALA A 481 9.33 30.58 27.73
N PHE A 482 8.61 29.55 27.25
CA PHE A 482 7.65 28.78 28.04
C PHE A 482 8.33 28.05 29.21
N MET A 483 9.46 27.37 28.93
CA MET A 483 10.24 26.65 29.96
C MET A 483 10.85 27.59 30.98
N ALA A 484 11.31 28.77 30.60
CA ALA A 484 11.82 29.79 31.50
C ALA A 484 10.73 30.30 32.47
N ASN A 485 9.51 30.52 31.99
CA ASN A 485 8.39 30.97 32.81
C ASN A 485 7.88 29.86 33.76
N ALA A 486 7.80 28.61 33.30
CA ALA A 486 7.44 27.47 34.15
C ALA A 486 8.43 27.24 35.31
N ALA A 487 9.72 27.51 35.09
CA ALA A 487 10.73 27.46 36.13
C ALA A 487 10.55 28.55 37.20
N ILE A 488 9.99 29.71 36.82
CA ILE A 488 9.73 30.83 37.78
C ILE A 488 8.49 30.53 38.65
N GLU A 489 7.44 29.90 38.07
CA GLU A 489 6.23 29.56 38.85
C GLU A 489 6.48 28.44 39.88
N ASN A 490 7.44 27.56 39.62
CA ASN A 490 7.84 26.51 40.61
C ASN A 490 8.76 27.02 41.74
N ILE A 491 9.23 28.26 41.68
CA ILE A 491 10.08 28.87 42.74
C ILE A 491 9.24 29.74 43.70
N ASN A 492 8.00 30.06 43.38
CA ASN A 492 7.08 30.82 44.19
C ASN A 492 6.01 29.93 44.82
#